data_5bee9fbf9e240ed0947bf7b6b8b9d161
#
_entry.id   5bee9fbf9e240ed0947bf7b6b8b9d161
#
_cell.length_a   1.000
_cell.length_b   1.000
_cell.length_c   1.000
_cell.angle_alpha   90.00
_cell.angle_beta   90.00
_cell.angle_gamma   90.00
#
_symmetry.space_group_name_H-M   'P 1'
#
loop_
_entity.id
_entity.type
_entity.pdbx_description
1 polymer ?
#
loop_
_entity_poly.entity_id
_entity_poly.type
_entity_poly.pdbx_seq_one_letter_code
_entity_poly.pdbx_strand_id
1 'polypeptide(L)'
;MTGLLRYESPLDRALGAFFAPVNGSASVASGSIDLDVVETPEAYVVKAEVPGVAKDKIEVKVEDRDVTIAVEYREELEPNGKALWRERSFGKASRAIRLPEAVDANAAQAKHVDGVLQLTLPKIVKVSAKQITIQ
;
A
#
# COMPACT_ATOMS: atom_id res chain seq x y z
N MET A 1 -9.78 -11.33 12.69
CA MET A 1 -8.55 -11.95 12.51
C MET A 1 -7.90 -11.61 11.19
N THR A 2 -6.73 -11.41 11.22
CA THR A 2 -6.03 -10.95 10.05
C THR A 2 -5.28 -12.10 9.43
N GLY A 3 -5.57 -12.43 8.22
CA GLY A 3 -4.78 -13.36 7.47
C GLY A 3 -3.43 -12.81 7.07
N LEU A 4 -3.16 -11.55 7.37
CA LEU A 4 -1.94 -10.88 6.98
C LEU A 4 -1.08 -10.59 8.19
N LEU A 5 0.20 -10.86 8.04
CA LEU A 5 1.17 -10.51 9.06
C LEU A 5 1.49 -9.03 8.93
N ARG A 6 1.32 -8.33 10.01
CA ARG A 6 1.75 -6.96 10.07
C ARG A 6 3.22 -6.95 10.42
N TYR A 7 4.01 -6.38 9.53
CA TYR A 7 5.45 -6.34 9.68
C TYR A 7 5.97 -4.92 9.50
N GLU A 8 6.77 -4.48 10.45
CA GLU A 8 7.44 -3.19 10.33
C GLU A 8 8.79 -3.38 9.65
N SER A 9 8.83 -3.03 8.39
CA SER A 9 10.08 -3.08 7.63
C SER A 9 10.86 -1.78 7.80
N PRO A 10 12.15 -1.78 7.48
CA PRO A 10 12.89 -0.51 7.41
C PRO A 10 12.25 0.49 6.46
N LEU A 11 11.63 -0.01 5.40
CA LEU A 11 10.91 0.82 4.44
C LEU A 11 9.69 1.47 5.08
N ASP A 12 8.94 0.71 5.87
CA ASP A 12 7.79 1.23 6.59
C ASP A 12 8.21 2.35 7.55
N ARG A 13 9.33 2.17 8.25
CA ARG A 13 9.86 3.21 9.14
C ARG A 13 10.23 4.47 8.38
N ALA A 14 10.87 4.31 7.22
CA ALA A 14 11.26 5.45 6.40
C ALA A 14 10.03 6.21 5.90
N LEU A 15 9.02 5.48 5.43
CA LEU A 15 7.77 6.08 5.01
C LEU A 15 6.98 6.64 6.17
N GLY A 16 6.99 5.96 7.30
CA GLY A 16 6.36 6.46 8.51
C GLY A 16 6.96 7.78 8.95
N ALA A 17 8.28 7.92 8.88
CA ALA A 17 8.94 9.18 9.19
C ALA A 17 8.58 10.26 8.18
N PHE A 18 8.52 9.92 6.91
CA PHE A 18 8.14 10.86 5.86
C PHE A 18 6.70 11.33 6.01
N PHE A 19 5.81 10.45 6.43
CA PHE A 19 4.40 10.74 6.62
C PHE A 19 4.04 11.09 8.07
N ALA A 20 5.04 11.21 8.95
CA ALA A 20 4.78 11.54 10.33
C ALA A 20 4.18 12.95 10.45
N PRO A 21 3.24 13.15 11.36
CA PRO A 21 2.67 14.48 11.56
C PRO A 21 3.73 15.44 12.11
N VAL A 22 3.74 16.63 11.59
CA VAL A 22 4.58 17.70 12.09
C VAL A 22 3.96 18.22 13.37
N ASN A 23 4.78 18.48 14.37
CA ASN A 23 4.37 19.05 15.65
C ASN A 23 3.56 18.14 16.57
N GLY A 24 3.70 16.84 16.42
CA GLY A 24 3.05 15.92 17.33
C GLY A 24 1.54 15.98 17.35
N SER A 25 0.96 16.67 16.42
CA SER A 25 -0.48 16.72 16.30
C SER A 25 -0.97 15.34 15.87
N ALA A 26 -1.80 14.75 16.68
CA ALA A 26 -2.34 13.43 16.40
C ALA A 26 -3.45 13.43 15.38
N SER A 27 -3.59 14.47 14.63
CA SER A 27 -4.70 14.61 13.69
C SER A 27 -4.46 13.91 12.37
N VAL A 28 -3.61 12.94 12.35
CA VAL A 28 -3.42 12.13 11.17
C VAL A 28 -4.67 11.31 10.95
N ALA A 29 -5.07 11.16 9.71
CA ALA A 29 -6.06 10.18 9.37
C ALA A 29 -5.60 8.87 9.95
N SER A 30 -6.17 8.51 11.07
CA SER A 30 -5.83 7.28 11.75
C SER A 30 -6.40 6.08 11.01
N GLY A 31 -7.10 6.34 9.92
CA GLY A 31 -7.69 5.28 9.14
C GLY A 31 -6.62 4.39 8.55
N SER A 32 -6.72 3.11 8.78
CA SER A 32 -5.91 2.16 8.08
C SER A 32 -6.46 2.04 6.67
N ILE A 33 -5.56 1.78 5.74
CA ILE A 33 -5.95 1.46 4.37
C ILE A 33 -6.41 0.01 4.39
N ASP A 34 -7.68 -0.22 4.11
CA ASP A 34 -8.21 -1.57 4.02
C ASP A 34 -7.76 -2.19 2.70
N LEU A 35 -7.26 -3.40 2.78
CA LEU A 35 -6.78 -4.06 1.58
C LEU A 35 -7.04 -5.56 1.61
N ASP A 36 -7.13 -6.12 0.43
CA ASP A 36 -7.17 -7.55 0.21
C ASP A 36 -5.91 -7.96 -0.54
N VAL A 37 -5.41 -9.15 -0.23
CA VAL A 37 -4.31 -9.74 -0.96
C VAL A 37 -4.74 -11.13 -1.40
N VAL A 38 -4.64 -11.37 -2.70
CA VAL A 38 -4.95 -12.66 -3.28
C VAL A 38 -3.69 -13.20 -3.94
N GLU A 39 -3.37 -14.43 -3.66
CA GLU A 39 -2.24 -15.10 -4.28
C GLU A 39 -2.70 -15.96 -5.43
N THR A 40 -2.03 -15.83 -6.57
CA THR A 40 -2.17 -16.73 -7.69
C THR A 40 -0.86 -17.51 -7.84
N PRO A 41 -0.79 -18.53 -8.68
CA PRO A 41 0.48 -19.24 -8.88
C PRO A 41 1.62 -18.34 -9.33
N GLU A 42 1.32 -17.27 -10.08
CA GLU A 42 2.34 -16.41 -10.66
C GLU A 42 2.53 -15.07 -9.96
N ALA A 43 1.54 -14.63 -9.20
CA ALA A 43 1.55 -13.26 -8.70
C ALA A 43 0.71 -13.08 -7.44
N TYR A 44 0.91 -11.94 -6.82
CA TYR A 44 -0.02 -11.45 -5.80
C TYR A 44 -0.81 -10.28 -6.39
N VAL A 45 -2.09 -10.24 -6.08
CA VAL A 45 -2.94 -9.11 -6.44
C VAL A 45 -3.38 -8.43 -5.16
N VAL A 46 -3.01 -7.18 -5.02
CA VAL A 46 -3.35 -6.38 -3.84
C VAL A 46 -4.37 -5.34 -4.26
N LYS A 47 -5.47 -5.27 -3.55
CA LYS A 47 -6.49 -4.24 -3.76
C LYS A 47 -6.62 -3.43 -2.50
N ALA A 48 -6.37 -2.14 -2.61
CA ALA A 48 -6.42 -1.23 -1.47
C ALA A 48 -7.48 -0.17 -1.70
N GLU A 49 -8.30 0.07 -0.70
CA GLU A 49 -9.32 1.10 -0.78
C GLU A 49 -8.73 2.46 -0.47
N VAL A 50 -8.70 3.33 -1.46
CA VAL A 50 -8.17 4.68 -1.34
C VAL A 50 -9.16 5.69 -1.95
N PRO A 51 -10.39 5.72 -1.48
CA PRO A 51 -11.41 6.58 -2.06
C PRO A 51 -11.05 8.05 -1.87
N GLY A 52 -11.29 8.84 -2.90
CA GLY A 52 -11.07 10.27 -2.82
C GLY A 52 -9.61 10.70 -2.88
N VAL A 53 -8.70 9.78 -3.15
CA VAL A 53 -7.26 10.10 -3.24
C VAL A 53 -6.89 10.26 -4.71
N ALA A 54 -6.23 11.35 -5.04
CA ALA A 54 -5.73 11.56 -6.38
C ALA A 54 -4.52 10.64 -6.64
N LYS A 55 -4.37 10.24 -7.88
CA LYS A 55 -3.29 9.32 -8.27
C LYS A 55 -1.91 9.83 -7.86
N ASP A 56 -1.67 11.12 -7.96
CA ASP A 56 -0.38 11.72 -7.61
C ASP A 56 -0.15 11.80 -6.10
N LYS A 57 -1.14 11.44 -5.30
CA LYS A 57 -1.06 11.39 -3.85
C LYS A 57 -0.95 9.96 -3.32
N ILE A 58 -0.69 9.03 -4.19
CA ILE A 58 -0.51 7.62 -3.82
C ILE A 58 0.93 7.24 -4.10
N GLU A 59 1.61 6.70 -3.10
CA GLU A 59 2.94 6.14 -3.27
C GLU A 59 2.93 4.66 -2.94
N VAL A 60 3.60 3.89 -3.77
CA VAL A 60 3.75 2.46 -3.56
C VAL A 60 5.24 2.14 -3.62
N LYS A 61 5.70 1.41 -2.64
CA LYS A 61 7.07 0.90 -2.63
C LYS A 61 7.07 -0.59 -2.45
N VAL A 62 7.87 -1.27 -3.25
CA VAL A 62 7.99 -2.71 -3.22
C VAL A 62 9.48 -3.05 -3.10
N GLU A 63 9.81 -3.83 -2.09
CA GLU A 63 11.18 -4.27 -1.85
C GLU A 63 11.14 -5.72 -1.38
N ASP A 64 11.64 -6.63 -2.20
CA ASP A 64 11.58 -8.07 -1.94
C ASP A 64 10.16 -8.54 -1.65
N ARG A 65 9.80 -8.73 -0.40
CA ARG A 65 8.48 -9.17 0.02
C ARG A 65 7.68 -8.06 0.68
N ASP A 66 8.29 -6.91 0.88
CA ASP A 66 7.68 -5.81 1.61
C ASP A 66 6.99 -4.86 0.64
N VAL A 67 5.72 -4.60 0.89
CA VAL A 67 4.91 -3.67 0.09
C VAL A 67 4.39 -2.60 1.03
N THR A 68 4.63 -1.35 0.67
CA THR A 68 4.13 -0.23 1.44
C THR A 68 3.31 0.67 0.54
N ILE A 69 2.11 0.99 0.99
CA ILE A 69 1.21 1.92 0.31
C ILE A 69 1.02 3.11 1.23
N ALA A 70 1.26 4.30 0.70
CA ALA A 70 1.08 5.53 1.44
C ALA A 70 0.23 6.49 0.63
N VAL A 71 -0.68 7.16 1.29
CA VAL A 71 -1.60 8.09 0.63
C VAL A 71 -1.74 9.36 1.45
N GLU A 72 -2.14 10.43 0.76
CA GLU A 72 -2.47 11.69 1.41
C GLU A 72 -3.89 12.06 1.03
N TYR A 73 -4.75 12.13 2.05
CA TYR A 73 -6.11 12.63 1.90
C TYR A 73 -6.08 14.12 2.11
N ARG A 74 -6.38 14.87 1.06
CA ARG A 74 -6.39 16.32 1.13
C ARG A 74 -7.72 16.84 1.62
N GLU A 75 -7.65 17.81 2.48
CA GLU A 75 -8.80 18.59 2.86
C GLU A 75 -9.02 19.68 1.81
N GLU A 76 -10.18 19.65 1.16
CA GLU A 76 -10.59 20.70 0.25
C GLU A 76 -11.67 21.51 0.93
N LEU A 77 -11.34 22.74 1.27
CA LEU A 77 -12.28 23.67 1.85
C LEU A 77 -12.83 24.59 0.78
N GLU A 78 -14.15 24.78 0.79
CA GLU A 78 -14.75 25.79 -0.07
C GLU A 78 -14.28 27.17 0.36
N PRO A 79 -13.84 28.02 -0.58
CA PRO A 79 -13.46 29.39 -0.25
C PRO A 79 -14.62 30.12 0.42
N ASN A 80 -14.35 30.79 1.50
CA ASN A 80 -15.36 31.51 2.28
C ASN A 80 -16.41 30.62 2.92
N GLY A 81 -16.18 29.31 2.91
CA GLY A 81 -17.09 28.36 3.51
C GLY A 81 -16.86 28.17 5.00
N LYS A 82 -17.91 27.77 5.69
CA LYS A 82 -17.83 27.40 7.09
C LYS A 82 -18.24 25.95 7.23
N ALA A 83 -17.37 25.15 7.82
CA ALA A 83 -17.67 23.74 8.02
C ALA A 83 -18.74 23.60 9.11
N LEU A 84 -19.86 23.01 8.76
CA LEU A 84 -20.95 22.76 9.71
C LEU A 84 -20.92 21.33 10.23
N TRP A 85 -20.32 20.41 9.46
CA TRP A 85 -20.26 19.01 9.79
C TRP A 85 -19.04 18.37 9.15
N ARG A 86 -18.29 17.60 9.91
CA ARG A 86 -17.12 16.92 9.40
C ARG A 86 -17.07 15.50 9.94
N GLU A 87 -17.02 14.56 9.02
CA GLU A 87 -16.82 13.14 9.38
C GLU A 87 -15.73 12.51 8.53
N ARG A 88 -15.33 13.18 7.44
CA ARG A 88 -14.29 12.65 6.55
C ARG A 88 -12.92 12.83 7.18
N SER A 89 -12.07 11.84 7.00
CA SER A 89 -10.69 11.87 7.51
C SER A 89 -9.77 12.53 6.50
N PHE A 90 -8.82 13.29 7.01
CA PHE A 90 -7.80 13.94 6.21
C PHE A 90 -6.42 13.56 6.73
N GLY A 91 -5.39 13.88 5.94
CA GLY A 91 -4.03 13.66 6.34
C GLY A 91 -3.44 12.46 5.65
N LYS A 92 -2.45 11.89 6.28
CA LYS A 92 -1.66 10.84 5.67
C LYS A 92 -2.00 9.49 6.29
N ALA A 93 -2.03 8.46 5.44
CA ALA A 93 -2.23 7.10 5.88
C ALA A 93 -1.25 6.21 5.14
N SER A 94 -0.81 5.14 5.79
CA SER A 94 0.07 4.18 5.16
C SER A 94 -0.25 2.78 5.65
N ARG A 95 0.08 1.81 4.83
CA ARG A 95 -0.06 0.40 5.17
C ARG A 95 1.13 -0.36 4.62
N ALA A 96 1.77 -1.15 5.47
CA ALA A 96 2.87 -2.02 5.08
C ALA A 96 2.46 -3.46 5.28
N ILE A 97 2.77 -4.29 4.31
CA ILE A 97 2.52 -5.72 4.41
C ILE A 97 3.75 -6.48 3.93
N ARG A 98 3.92 -7.68 4.43
CA ARG A 98 4.96 -8.59 3.95
C ARG A 98 4.29 -9.78 3.28
N LEU A 99 4.66 -10.00 2.03
CA LEU A 99 4.15 -11.13 1.26
C LEU A 99 4.93 -12.40 1.60
N PRO A 100 4.33 -13.58 1.39
CA PRO A 100 5.03 -14.84 1.67
C PRO A 100 6.27 -15.06 0.83
N GLU A 101 6.29 -14.55 -0.41
CA GLU A 101 7.42 -14.71 -1.32
C GLU A 101 7.83 -13.38 -1.91
N ALA A 102 9.09 -13.30 -2.31
CA ALA A 102 9.61 -12.11 -2.97
C ALA A 102 8.95 -11.90 -4.33
N VAL A 103 8.77 -10.65 -4.69
CA VAL A 103 8.15 -10.27 -5.95
C VAL A 103 9.10 -9.46 -6.79
N ASP A 104 8.84 -9.43 -8.10
CA ASP A 104 9.64 -8.66 -9.04
C ASP A 104 9.08 -7.25 -9.13
N ALA A 105 9.73 -6.33 -8.45
CA ALA A 105 9.30 -4.93 -8.43
C ALA A 105 9.33 -4.31 -9.83
N ASN A 106 10.23 -4.76 -10.69
CA ASN A 106 10.34 -4.20 -12.04
C ASN A 106 9.16 -4.61 -12.93
N ALA A 107 8.53 -5.73 -12.63
CA ALA A 107 7.37 -6.18 -13.38
C ALA A 107 6.05 -5.81 -12.71
N ALA A 108 6.09 -5.11 -11.59
CA ALA A 108 4.90 -4.73 -10.87
C ALA A 108 4.07 -3.72 -11.68
N GLN A 109 2.77 -3.86 -11.61
CA GLN A 109 1.84 -2.95 -12.27
C GLN A 109 0.85 -2.42 -11.25
N ALA A 110 0.44 -1.18 -11.46
CA ALA A 110 -0.53 -0.54 -10.59
C ALA A 110 -1.57 0.17 -11.41
N LYS A 111 -2.82 0.10 -10.98
CA LYS A 111 -3.89 0.90 -11.57
C LYS A 111 -4.81 1.41 -10.48
N HIS A 112 -5.40 2.55 -10.71
CA HIS A 112 -6.30 3.20 -9.77
C HIS A 112 -7.62 3.44 -10.46
N VAL A 113 -8.64 2.70 -10.06
CA VAL A 113 -9.97 2.75 -10.68
C VAL A 113 -11.01 2.70 -9.58
N ASP A 114 -11.99 3.60 -9.66
CA ASP A 114 -13.13 3.62 -8.72
C ASP A 114 -12.71 3.69 -7.25
N GLY A 115 -11.64 4.41 -6.96
CA GLY A 115 -11.16 4.54 -5.60
C GLY A 115 -10.43 3.32 -5.07
N VAL A 116 -10.12 2.36 -5.92
CA VAL A 116 -9.38 1.16 -5.55
C VAL A 116 -8.04 1.16 -6.26
N LEU A 117 -6.98 1.04 -5.49
CA LEU A 117 -5.64 0.84 -6.02
C LEU A 117 -5.43 -0.66 -6.16
N GLN A 118 -5.17 -1.11 -7.38
CA GLN A 118 -4.88 -2.51 -7.62
C GLN A 118 -3.42 -2.66 -8.04
N LEU A 119 -2.70 -3.49 -7.30
CA LEU A 119 -1.32 -3.84 -7.62
C LEU A 119 -1.28 -5.28 -8.08
N THR A 120 -0.57 -5.51 -9.17
CA THR A 120 -0.25 -6.87 -9.61
C THR A 120 1.24 -7.04 -9.45
N LEU A 121 1.63 -7.95 -8.59
CA LEU A 121 3.01 -8.14 -8.18
C LEU A 121 3.46 -9.55 -8.56
N PRO A 122 4.10 -9.70 -9.73
CA PRO A 122 4.57 -11.01 -10.16
C PRO A 122 5.62 -11.56 -9.20
N LYS A 123 5.53 -12.84 -8.92
CA LYS A 123 6.54 -13.52 -8.12
C LYS A 123 7.84 -13.61 -8.92
N ILE A 124 8.95 -13.60 -8.22
CA ILE A 124 10.23 -13.80 -8.89
C ILE A 124 10.25 -15.21 -9.46
N VAL A 125 10.57 -15.30 -10.74
CA VAL A 125 10.70 -16.59 -11.39
C VAL A 125 11.97 -17.25 -10.87
N LYS A 126 11.79 -18.24 -10.02
CA LYS A 126 12.93 -19.04 -9.55
C LYS A 126 13.27 -20.07 -10.61
N VAL A 127 14.54 -20.13 -10.93
CA VAL A 127 15.02 -21.25 -11.72
C VAL A 127 14.82 -22.49 -10.87
N SER A 128 13.83 -23.30 -11.22
CA SER A 128 13.58 -24.52 -10.48
C SER A 128 14.81 -25.43 -10.59
N ALA A 129 15.08 -26.11 -9.49
CA ALA A 129 16.15 -27.09 -9.49
C ALA A 129 15.90 -28.09 -10.61
N LYS A 130 16.90 -28.24 -11.46
CA LYS A 130 16.77 -29.17 -12.58
C LYS A 130 17.01 -30.56 -12.07
N GLN A 131 16.05 -31.43 -12.32
CA GLN A 131 16.21 -32.81 -12.01
C GLN A 131 17.10 -33.46 -13.07
N ILE A 132 18.16 -34.06 -12.61
CA ILE A 132 19.10 -34.73 -13.53
C ILE A 132 18.72 -36.21 -13.64
N THR A 133 18.52 -36.64 -14.86
CA THR A 133 18.25 -38.05 -15.13
C THR A 133 19.56 -38.82 -15.11
N ILE A 134 19.62 -39.86 -14.30
CA ILE A 134 20.78 -40.73 -14.24
C ILE A 134 20.64 -41.80 -15.29
N GLN A 135 21.63 -41.93 -16.13
CA GLN A 135 21.64 -42.94 -17.17
C GLN A 135 22.29 -44.20 -16.66
#